data_fb5fe8ce7aaad72464f94029679f1d87
#
_entry.id   fb5fe8ce7aaad72464f94029679f1d87
#
_cell.length_a   1.000
_cell.length_b   1.000
_cell.length_c   1.000
_cell.angle_alpha   90.00
_cell.angle_beta   90.00
_cell.angle_gamma   90.00
#
_symmetry.space_group_name_H-M   'P 1'
#
loop_
_entity.id
_entity.type
_entity.pdbx_description
1 polymer ?
#
loop_
_entity_poly.entity_id
_entity_poly.type
_entity_poly.pdbx_seq_one_letter_code
_entity_poly.pdbx_strand_id
1 'polypeptide(L)'
;MRAQIYLRVGMNDGFIIPLNGLTTGQHEYRWKVGKEFFESFDNSEILDSELNISAVAEKSGRYLGIDCDVEGMVVVECDRCLDELEMPVDVEIRLSVKYGEEESSDEHHEGEREVVFIPETDAEFDMSQIIYDYVCLALPMQRVHEDGGCNPEAMSRLSTGPVQEAGDENSENNPFSALKDMFK
;
A
#
# COMPACT_ATOMS: atom_id res chain seq x y z
N MET A 1 -33.20 2.95 21.37
CA MET A 1 -33.04 1.57 20.88
C MET A 1 -31.59 1.46 20.43
N ARG A 2 -30.77 0.66 21.12
CA ARG A 2 -29.38 0.48 20.78
C ARG A 2 -29.28 -0.39 19.51
N ALA A 3 -28.69 0.15 18.45
CA ALA A 3 -28.34 -0.61 17.26
C ALA A 3 -27.42 -1.76 17.67
N GLN A 4 -27.79 -2.96 17.28
CA GLN A 4 -27.06 -4.18 17.58
C GLN A 4 -25.85 -4.22 16.66
N ILE A 5 -24.67 -3.99 17.24
CA ILE A 5 -23.38 -4.07 16.57
C ILE A 5 -23.14 -5.54 16.21
N TYR A 6 -23.23 -5.87 14.93
CA TYR A 6 -22.79 -7.16 14.45
C TYR A 6 -21.26 -7.14 14.31
N LEU A 7 -20.58 -7.55 15.37
CA LEU A 7 -19.17 -7.90 15.31
C LEU A 7 -19.05 -9.18 14.49
N ARG A 8 -18.78 -9.07 13.19
CA ARG A 8 -18.26 -10.18 12.42
C ARG A 8 -16.74 -10.18 12.59
N VAL A 9 -16.27 -10.92 13.58
CA VAL A 9 -14.89 -11.39 13.64
C VAL A 9 -14.83 -12.63 12.75
N GLY A 10 -14.65 -12.43 11.45
CA GLY A 10 -14.41 -13.50 10.48
C GLY A 10 -12.92 -13.59 10.21
N MET A 11 -12.30 -14.67 10.68
CA MET A 11 -11.05 -15.14 10.08
C MET A 11 -11.38 -15.62 8.67
N ASN A 12 -10.76 -15.00 7.65
CA ASN A 12 -10.79 -15.40 6.21
C ASN A 12 -12.08 -15.24 5.38
N ASP A 13 -13.07 -14.49 5.79
CA ASP A 13 -14.03 -13.96 4.82
C ASP A 13 -13.50 -12.62 4.33
N GLY A 14 -13.06 -12.52 3.07
CA GLY A 14 -12.37 -11.41 2.45
C GLY A 14 -12.75 -10.01 2.96
N PHE A 15 -11.96 -8.99 2.65
CA PHE A 15 -12.16 -7.58 3.09
C PHE A 15 -13.41 -6.98 2.42
N ILE A 16 -14.55 -7.65 2.58
CA ILE A 16 -15.78 -7.40 1.84
C ILE A 16 -16.80 -6.66 2.71
N ILE A 17 -17.32 -5.58 2.17
CA ILE A 17 -18.47 -4.84 2.72
C ILE A 17 -19.69 -5.21 1.88
N PRO A 18 -20.72 -5.90 2.45
CA PRO A 18 -21.91 -6.25 1.70
C PRO A 18 -22.74 -4.99 1.42
N LEU A 19 -23.00 -4.70 0.14
CA LEU A 19 -23.81 -3.54 -0.30
C LEU A 19 -25.30 -3.87 -0.25
N ASN A 20 -25.64 -5.12 -0.58
CA ASN A 20 -26.99 -5.63 -0.50
C ASN A 20 -27.38 -5.93 0.94
N GLY A 21 -28.47 -5.31 1.40
CA GLY A 21 -28.95 -5.49 2.75
C GLY A 21 -28.31 -4.59 3.81
N LEU A 22 -27.35 -3.73 3.42
CA LEU A 22 -26.81 -2.72 4.32
C LEU A 22 -27.90 -1.70 4.66
N THR A 23 -28.29 -1.62 5.92
CA THR A 23 -29.29 -0.67 6.40
C THR A 23 -28.72 0.74 6.52
N THR A 24 -29.57 1.77 6.50
CA THR A 24 -29.11 3.14 6.77
C THR A 24 -28.52 3.24 8.18
N GLY A 25 -27.35 3.88 8.29
CA GLY A 25 -26.59 4.04 9.53
C GLY A 25 -25.14 3.61 9.39
N GLN A 26 -24.47 3.45 10.52
CA GLN A 26 -23.07 3.07 10.61
C GLN A 26 -22.92 1.57 10.87
N HIS A 27 -21.97 0.97 10.18
CA HIS A 27 -21.62 -0.45 10.27
C HIS A 27 -20.12 -0.57 10.47
N GLU A 28 -19.70 -1.26 11.53
CA GLU A 28 -18.31 -1.46 11.85
C GLU A 28 -17.80 -2.83 11.32
N TYR A 29 -16.62 -2.81 10.75
CA TYR A 29 -15.88 -4.00 10.29
C TYR A 29 -14.50 -4.00 10.91
N ARG A 30 -13.97 -5.18 11.21
CA ARG A 30 -12.63 -5.34 11.73
C ARG A 30 -11.98 -6.55 11.09
N TRP A 31 -10.78 -6.36 10.57
CA TRP A 31 -9.99 -7.40 9.94
C TRP A 31 -8.58 -7.42 10.49
N LYS A 32 -7.92 -8.55 10.31
CA LYS A 32 -6.49 -8.68 10.56
C LYS A 32 -5.82 -9.11 9.27
N VAL A 33 -4.69 -8.50 8.98
CA VAL A 33 -3.88 -8.76 7.80
C VAL A 33 -2.55 -9.33 8.25
N GLY A 34 -2.21 -10.47 7.68
CA GLY A 34 -0.92 -11.12 7.83
C GLY A 34 -0.26 -11.34 6.47
N LYS A 35 0.85 -12.06 6.49
CA LYS A 35 1.68 -12.38 5.34
C LYS A 35 0.89 -12.86 4.12
N GLU A 36 -0.06 -13.78 4.32
CA GLU A 36 -0.85 -14.41 3.26
C GLU A 36 -1.61 -13.39 2.39
N PHE A 37 -2.00 -12.26 2.98
CA PHE A 37 -2.67 -11.20 2.24
C PHE A 37 -1.75 -10.59 1.19
N PHE A 38 -0.55 -10.20 1.58
CA PHE A 38 0.42 -9.59 0.66
C PHE A 38 0.98 -10.58 -0.36
N GLU A 39 1.11 -11.87 0.01
CA GLU A 39 1.52 -12.94 -0.92
C GLU A 39 0.48 -13.18 -2.03
N SER A 40 -0.77 -12.77 -1.84
CA SER A 40 -1.81 -12.89 -2.87
C SER A 40 -1.68 -11.86 -4.00
N PHE A 41 -0.87 -10.79 -3.79
CA PHE A 41 -0.60 -9.77 -4.79
C PHE A 41 0.72 -10.04 -5.50
N ASP A 42 0.72 -9.94 -6.83
CA ASP A 42 1.93 -10.08 -7.62
C ASP A 42 2.91 -8.94 -7.31
N ASN A 43 4.19 -9.29 -7.13
CA ASN A 43 5.29 -8.34 -6.87
C ASN A 43 5.18 -7.53 -5.56
N SER A 44 4.55 -8.08 -4.53
CA SER A 44 4.56 -7.45 -3.22
C SER A 44 5.98 -7.36 -2.67
N GLU A 45 6.37 -6.17 -2.19
CA GLU A 45 7.65 -5.92 -1.49
C GLU A 45 7.53 -6.17 0.03
N ILE A 46 6.33 -6.50 0.52
CA ILE A 46 6.06 -6.78 1.93
C ILE A 46 6.24 -8.27 2.16
N LEU A 47 7.22 -8.63 2.99
CA LEU A 47 7.61 -10.01 3.30
C LEU A 47 6.73 -10.65 4.37
N ASP A 48 6.30 -9.85 5.35
CA ASP A 48 5.42 -10.25 6.44
C ASP A 48 4.66 -9.03 6.98
N SER A 49 3.56 -9.28 7.69
CA SER A 49 2.77 -8.20 8.29
C SER A 49 1.94 -8.66 9.49
N GLU A 50 1.72 -7.74 10.42
CA GLU A 50 0.72 -7.84 11.48
C GLU A 50 -0.05 -6.52 11.55
N LEU A 51 -1.12 -6.41 10.75
CA LEU A 51 -1.95 -5.21 10.67
C LEU A 51 -3.33 -5.47 11.23
N ASN A 52 -3.85 -4.48 11.96
CA ASN A 52 -5.23 -4.43 12.42
C ASN A 52 -5.96 -3.37 11.61
N ILE A 53 -7.09 -3.73 11.05
CA ILE A 53 -7.91 -2.85 10.22
C ILE A 53 -9.25 -2.67 10.89
N SER A 54 -9.65 -1.40 11.06
CA SER A 54 -10.97 -1.03 11.51
C SER A 54 -11.64 -0.13 10.49
N ALA A 55 -12.81 -0.53 9.99
CA ALA A 55 -13.55 0.23 9.01
C ALA A 55 -14.96 0.53 9.49
N VAL A 56 -15.42 1.76 9.23
CA VAL A 56 -16.77 2.21 9.49
C VAL A 56 -17.42 2.60 8.17
N ALA A 57 -18.43 1.84 7.76
CA ALA A 57 -19.23 2.16 6.59
C ALA A 57 -20.49 2.91 7.01
N GLU A 58 -20.68 4.13 6.52
CA GLU A 58 -21.88 4.95 6.76
C GLU A 58 -22.75 4.98 5.52
N LYS A 59 -23.94 4.44 5.61
CA LYS A 59 -24.93 4.43 4.53
C LYS A 59 -26.07 5.41 4.77
N SER A 60 -26.31 6.28 3.79
CA SER A 60 -27.43 7.20 3.78
C SER A 60 -28.05 7.30 2.38
N GLY A 61 -29.12 6.57 2.13
CA GLY A 61 -29.74 6.46 0.81
C GLY A 61 -28.79 5.81 -0.20
N ARG A 62 -28.39 6.56 -1.22
CA ARG A 62 -27.38 6.13 -2.24
C ARG A 62 -25.94 6.46 -1.85
N TYR A 63 -25.75 7.23 -0.80
CA TYR A 63 -24.42 7.56 -0.29
C TYR A 63 -23.88 6.43 0.56
N LEU A 64 -22.63 6.07 0.31
CA LEU A 64 -21.85 5.14 1.12
C LEU A 64 -20.46 5.75 1.34
N GLY A 65 -20.23 6.24 2.56
CA GLY A 65 -18.90 6.67 3.01
C GLY A 65 -18.23 5.53 3.78
N ILE A 66 -16.93 5.35 3.58
CA ILE A 66 -16.13 4.38 4.32
C ILE A 66 -14.93 5.10 4.91
N ASP A 67 -14.79 5.02 6.23
CA ASP A 67 -13.62 5.46 6.98
C ASP A 67 -12.92 4.21 7.50
N CYS A 68 -11.65 4.04 7.15
CA CYS A 68 -10.90 2.83 7.48
C CYS A 68 -9.52 3.21 8.00
N ASP A 69 -9.18 2.71 9.19
CA ASP A 69 -7.89 2.88 9.84
C ASP A 69 -7.12 1.56 9.76
N VAL A 70 -5.86 1.64 9.34
CA VAL A 70 -4.93 0.52 9.21
C VAL A 70 -3.72 0.79 10.08
N GLU A 71 -3.52 -0.02 11.11
CA GLU A 71 -2.45 0.15 12.09
C GLU A 71 -1.70 -1.18 12.31
N GLY A 72 -0.36 -1.09 12.43
CA GLY A 72 0.46 -2.24 12.80
C GLY A 72 1.88 -2.18 12.27
N MET A 73 2.44 -3.35 11.97
CA MET A 73 3.81 -3.51 11.50
C MET A 73 3.85 -4.31 10.21
N VAL A 74 4.77 -3.96 9.33
CA VAL A 74 5.14 -4.74 8.15
C VAL A 74 6.63 -5.02 8.15
N VAL A 75 7.03 -6.09 7.50
CA VAL A 75 8.43 -6.45 7.28
C VAL A 75 8.74 -6.27 5.80
N VAL A 76 9.78 -5.54 5.50
CA VAL A 76 10.28 -5.28 4.14
C VAL A 76 11.78 -5.54 4.06
N GLU A 77 12.36 -5.57 2.87
CA GLU A 77 13.82 -5.61 2.73
C GLU A 77 14.42 -4.21 2.95
N CYS A 78 15.53 -4.16 3.68
CA CYS A 78 16.32 -2.95 3.82
C CYS A 78 17.03 -2.63 2.50
N ASP A 79 16.83 -1.43 1.93
CA ASP A 79 17.42 -1.00 0.64
C ASP A 79 18.95 -0.97 0.64
N ARG A 80 19.59 -1.11 1.81
CA ARG A 80 21.04 -1.03 1.98
C ARG A 80 21.71 -2.40 2.18
N CYS A 81 21.14 -3.23 3.05
CA CYS A 81 21.77 -4.52 3.41
C CYS A 81 20.95 -5.74 2.99
N LEU A 82 19.72 -5.55 2.51
CA LEU A 82 18.77 -6.57 2.08
C LEU A 82 18.29 -7.51 3.21
N ASP A 83 18.62 -7.21 4.46
CA ASP A 83 18.06 -7.91 5.61
C ASP A 83 16.66 -7.37 5.92
N GLU A 84 15.88 -8.16 6.65
CA GLU A 84 14.53 -7.81 7.08
C GLU A 84 14.52 -6.52 7.94
N LEU A 85 13.55 -5.66 7.66
CA LEU A 85 13.34 -4.38 8.33
C LEU A 85 11.88 -4.28 8.75
N GLU A 86 11.62 -4.18 10.03
CA GLU A 86 10.27 -3.90 10.56
C GLU A 86 9.95 -2.42 10.45
N MET A 87 8.76 -2.11 9.90
CA MET A 87 8.29 -0.74 9.71
C MET A 87 6.87 -0.58 10.24
N PRO A 88 6.60 0.48 11.01
CA PRO A 88 5.24 0.79 11.45
C PRO A 88 4.41 1.32 10.28
N VAL A 89 3.15 0.93 10.25
CA VAL A 89 2.13 1.45 9.34
C VAL A 89 1.00 2.03 10.16
N ASP A 90 0.60 3.26 9.83
CA ASP A 90 -0.52 3.99 10.41
C ASP A 90 -1.16 4.82 9.27
N VAL A 91 -2.30 4.38 8.76
CA VAL A 91 -2.93 4.93 7.56
C VAL A 91 -4.42 5.08 7.76
N GLU A 92 -4.93 6.26 7.45
CA GLU A 92 -6.36 6.55 7.31
C GLU A 92 -6.78 6.49 5.83
N ILE A 93 -7.81 5.70 5.53
CA ILE A 93 -8.42 5.58 4.21
C ILE A 93 -9.83 6.15 4.28
N ARG A 94 -10.14 7.15 3.47
CA ARG A 94 -11.46 7.80 3.45
C ARG A 94 -12.05 7.73 2.06
N LEU A 95 -13.11 6.95 1.89
CA LEU A 95 -13.74 6.70 0.61
C LEU A 95 -15.17 7.24 0.56
N SER A 96 -15.57 7.69 -0.63
CA SER A 96 -16.96 7.96 -1.01
C SER A 96 -17.31 7.02 -2.17
N VAL A 97 -18.11 6.01 -1.90
CA VAL A 97 -18.51 5.03 -2.91
C VAL A 97 -19.74 5.51 -3.65
N LYS A 98 -19.62 5.66 -4.97
CA LYS A 98 -20.70 6.08 -5.88
C LYS A 98 -21.09 4.95 -6.82
N TYR A 99 -22.39 4.82 -7.07
CA TYR A 99 -22.91 3.84 -8.02
C TYR A 99 -22.98 4.44 -9.42
N GLY A 100 -22.44 3.75 -10.41
CA GLY A 100 -22.45 4.15 -11.81
C GLY A 100 -21.11 3.92 -12.49
N GLU A 101 -21.01 4.35 -13.74
CA GLU A 101 -19.76 4.38 -14.47
C GLU A 101 -19.01 5.69 -14.16
N GLU A 102 -17.70 5.64 -14.21
CA GLU A 102 -16.83 6.80 -14.13
C GLU A 102 -17.10 7.70 -15.36
N GLU A 103 -18.03 8.62 -15.25
CA GLU A 103 -18.12 9.70 -16.22
C GLU A 103 -16.89 10.57 -16.03
N SER A 104 -16.18 10.85 -17.10
CA SER A 104 -14.89 11.57 -17.19
C SER A 104 -14.93 13.00 -16.60
N SER A 105 -15.32 13.10 -15.36
CA SER A 105 -15.23 14.31 -14.57
C SER A 105 -14.00 14.22 -13.68
N ASP A 106 -13.20 15.27 -13.67
CA ASP A 106 -11.99 15.45 -12.86
C ASP A 106 -12.24 15.39 -11.32
N GLU A 107 -13.35 14.78 -10.89
CA GLU A 107 -13.80 14.73 -9.51
C GLU A 107 -13.49 13.35 -8.87
N HIS A 108 -12.18 13.03 -8.79
CA HIS A 108 -11.74 11.85 -8.02
C HIS A 108 -11.74 12.08 -6.51
N HIS A 109 -12.04 13.30 -6.06
CA HIS A 109 -12.10 13.65 -4.64
C HIS A 109 -13.37 14.43 -4.31
N GLU A 110 -14.08 14.02 -3.28
CA GLU A 110 -15.19 14.75 -2.68
C GLU A 110 -14.74 15.26 -1.30
N GLY A 111 -14.16 16.48 -1.30
CA GLY A 111 -13.50 17.00 -0.12
C GLY A 111 -12.19 16.25 0.17
N GLU A 112 -12.11 15.61 1.35
CA GLU A 112 -10.95 14.79 1.77
C GLU A 112 -11.12 13.30 1.44
N ARG A 113 -12.19 12.91 0.74
CA ARG A 113 -12.51 11.51 0.43
C ARG A 113 -12.17 11.18 -1.02
N GLU A 114 -11.53 10.05 -1.23
CA GLU A 114 -11.38 9.48 -2.55
C GLU A 114 -12.71 8.92 -3.06
N VAL A 115 -13.07 9.21 -4.30
CA VAL A 115 -14.30 8.72 -4.90
C VAL A 115 -14.03 7.44 -5.67
N VAL A 116 -14.74 6.38 -5.28
CA VAL A 116 -14.69 5.08 -5.97
C VAL A 116 -16.02 4.81 -6.64
N PHE A 117 -15.99 4.51 -7.95
CA PHE A 117 -17.17 4.14 -8.70
C PHE A 117 -17.32 2.62 -8.74
N ILE A 118 -18.53 2.14 -8.50
CA ILE A 118 -18.88 0.73 -8.58
C ILE A 118 -20.13 0.54 -9.43
N PRO A 119 -20.22 -0.58 -10.17
CA PRO A 119 -21.44 -0.93 -10.90
C PRO A 119 -22.66 -1.06 -9.97
N GLU A 120 -23.83 -0.65 -10.44
CA GLU A 120 -25.09 -0.81 -9.66
C GLU A 120 -25.47 -2.29 -9.44
N THR A 121 -24.85 -3.18 -10.19
CA THR A 121 -25.08 -4.63 -10.10
C THR A 121 -24.29 -5.29 -8.99
N ASP A 122 -23.29 -4.61 -8.44
CA ASP A 122 -22.40 -5.19 -7.45
C ASP A 122 -23.12 -5.35 -6.10
N ALA A 123 -23.02 -6.55 -5.58
CA ALA A 123 -23.63 -6.92 -4.30
C ALA A 123 -22.71 -6.64 -3.10
N GLU A 124 -21.42 -6.49 -3.37
CA GLU A 124 -20.34 -6.46 -2.39
C GLU A 124 -19.27 -5.46 -2.84
N PHE A 125 -18.60 -4.83 -1.89
CA PHE A 125 -17.47 -3.95 -2.12
C PHE A 125 -16.23 -4.56 -1.48
N ASP A 126 -15.24 -4.90 -2.32
CA ASP A 126 -13.97 -5.48 -1.89
C ASP A 126 -12.95 -4.37 -1.63
N MET A 127 -12.48 -4.30 -0.39
CA MET A 127 -11.47 -3.35 0.08
C MET A 127 -10.03 -3.82 -0.13
N SER A 128 -9.81 -5.07 -0.56
CA SER A 128 -8.49 -5.71 -0.58
C SER A 128 -7.46 -4.90 -1.37
N GLN A 129 -7.80 -4.50 -2.61
CA GLN A 129 -6.88 -3.74 -3.46
C GLN A 129 -6.57 -2.37 -2.84
N ILE A 130 -7.57 -1.69 -2.30
CA ILE A 130 -7.41 -0.37 -1.70
C ILE A 130 -6.51 -0.44 -0.47
N ILE A 131 -6.74 -1.42 0.41
CA ILE A 131 -5.90 -1.65 1.60
C ILE A 131 -4.46 -1.90 1.18
N TYR A 132 -4.23 -2.77 0.17
CA TYR A 132 -2.90 -3.05 -0.36
C TYR A 132 -2.20 -1.79 -0.86
N ASP A 133 -2.88 -1.01 -1.71
CA ASP A 133 -2.33 0.20 -2.32
C ASP A 133 -1.97 1.26 -1.26
N TYR A 134 -2.85 1.49 -0.31
CA TYR A 134 -2.61 2.47 0.75
C TYR A 134 -1.47 2.05 1.69
N VAL A 135 -1.35 0.77 2.04
CA VAL A 135 -0.23 0.27 2.85
C VAL A 135 1.09 0.42 2.08
N CYS A 136 1.12 0.06 0.79
CA CYS A 136 2.31 0.22 -0.03
C CYS A 136 2.72 1.69 -0.19
N LEU A 137 1.75 2.60 -0.37
CA LEU A 137 2.00 4.04 -0.48
C LEU A 137 2.45 4.69 0.84
N ALA A 138 2.09 4.11 1.98
CA ALA A 138 2.51 4.59 3.29
C ALA A 138 3.99 4.31 3.59
N LEU A 139 4.57 3.32 2.92
CA LEU A 139 5.98 3.00 3.09
C LEU A 139 6.86 4.14 2.54
N PRO A 140 7.92 4.54 3.26
CA PRO A 140 8.83 5.56 2.77
C PRO A 140 9.58 5.07 1.53
N MET A 141 9.96 6.01 0.67
CA MET A 141 10.73 5.72 -0.54
C MET A 141 12.13 5.13 -0.24
N GLN A 142 12.64 5.34 0.95
CA GLN A 142 13.91 4.79 1.42
C GLN A 142 13.69 4.02 2.71
N ARG A 143 13.88 2.71 2.65
CA ARG A 143 13.67 1.76 3.75
C ARG A 143 15.03 1.24 4.20
N VAL A 144 15.59 1.84 5.23
CA VAL A 144 16.92 1.50 5.74
C VAL A 144 16.91 1.40 7.25
N HIS A 145 17.70 0.49 7.78
CA HIS A 145 17.93 0.42 9.23
C HIS A 145 18.52 1.73 9.75
N GLU A 146 18.27 2.02 10.99
CA GLU A 146 18.93 3.11 11.71
C GLU A 146 20.47 2.99 11.63
N ASP A 147 21.17 4.08 11.92
CA ASP A 147 22.62 4.12 11.83
C ASP A 147 23.27 3.01 12.67
N GLY A 148 24.03 2.15 12.02
CA GLY A 148 24.68 0.99 12.63
C GLY A 148 23.82 -0.29 12.71
N GLY A 149 22.54 -0.23 12.32
CA GLY A 149 21.63 -1.38 12.35
C GLY A 149 21.76 -2.33 11.15
N CYS A 150 22.42 -1.91 10.07
CA CYS A 150 22.61 -2.76 8.90
C CYS A 150 23.63 -3.87 9.15
N ASN A 151 23.44 -4.98 8.44
CA ASN A 151 24.34 -6.14 8.47
C ASN A 151 25.80 -5.73 8.14
N PRO A 152 26.76 -5.97 9.07
CA PRO A 152 28.14 -5.55 8.88
C PRO A 152 28.84 -6.21 7.67
N GLU A 153 28.47 -7.45 7.33
CA GLU A 153 29.04 -8.15 6.17
C GLU A 153 28.58 -7.50 4.87
N ALA A 154 27.29 -7.18 4.75
CA ALA A 154 26.73 -6.46 3.60
C ALA A 154 27.40 -5.08 3.47
N MET A 155 27.50 -4.35 4.59
CA MET A 155 28.12 -3.02 4.62
C MET A 155 29.62 -3.06 4.26
N SER A 156 30.35 -4.10 4.66
CA SER A 156 31.75 -4.26 4.29
C SER A 156 31.95 -4.46 2.78
N ARG A 157 31.03 -5.17 2.14
CA ARG A 157 31.06 -5.39 0.68
C ARG A 157 30.73 -4.10 -0.09
N LEU A 158 29.81 -3.27 0.42
CA LEU A 158 29.50 -1.98 -0.16
C LEU A 158 30.64 -0.98 -0.01
N SER A 159 31.38 -1.03 1.11
CA SER A 159 32.51 -0.14 1.39
C SER A 159 33.82 -0.57 0.72
N THR A 160 33.95 -1.84 0.29
CA THR A 160 35.19 -2.38 -0.31
C THR A 160 35.25 -2.22 -1.83
N GLY A 161 34.28 -1.56 -2.46
CA GLY A 161 34.42 -1.13 -3.83
C GLY A 161 35.27 0.16 -3.92
N PRO A 162 36.60 0.13 -4.16
CA PRO A 162 37.19 1.31 -4.74
C PRO A 162 36.50 1.43 -6.10
N VAL A 163 35.79 2.52 -6.32
CA VAL A 163 35.84 3.10 -7.66
C VAL A 163 37.35 3.31 -7.91
N GLN A 164 38.03 2.29 -8.45
CA GLN A 164 39.21 2.57 -9.22
C GLN A 164 38.66 3.52 -10.28
N GLU A 165 38.90 4.80 -10.10
CA GLU A 165 39.00 5.69 -11.23
C GLU A 165 39.86 4.88 -12.20
N ALA A 166 39.19 4.28 -13.20
CA ALA A 166 39.87 3.67 -14.31
C ALA A 166 40.75 4.81 -14.83
N GLY A 167 42.02 4.74 -14.45
CA GLY A 167 43.01 5.68 -14.90
C GLY A 167 42.82 5.75 -16.38
N ASP A 168 42.87 6.92 -16.90
CA ASP A 168 42.66 7.38 -18.27
C ASP A 168 43.66 6.68 -19.26
N GLU A 169 43.69 5.35 -19.23
CA GLU A 169 44.47 4.50 -20.13
C GLU A 169 43.49 3.70 -21.01
N ASN A 170 43.24 4.27 -22.16
CA ASN A 170 42.53 3.79 -23.34
C ASN A 170 41.17 4.48 -23.61
N SER A 171 41.24 5.75 -23.94
CA SER A 171 40.10 6.46 -24.53
C SER A 171 39.69 5.91 -25.92
N GLU A 172 40.46 5.02 -26.53
CA GLU A 172 40.18 4.48 -27.86
C GLU A 172 39.15 3.33 -27.86
N ASN A 173 38.87 2.71 -26.71
CA ASN A 173 37.96 1.56 -26.63
C ASN A 173 36.70 1.82 -25.80
N ASN A 174 36.38 3.09 -25.55
CA ASN A 174 35.14 3.44 -24.87
C ASN A 174 33.99 3.45 -25.89
N PRO A 175 32.98 2.56 -25.78
CA PRO A 175 31.84 2.51 -26.70
C PRO A 175 31.04 3.81 -26.76
N PHE A 176 31.24 4.71 -25.78
CA PHE A 176 30.56 6.02 -25.70
C PHE A 176 31.45 7.17 -26.23
N SER A 177 32.65 6.92 -26.74
CA SER A 177 33.55 7.96 -27.29
C SER A 177 32.89 8.72 -28.44
N ALA A 178 32.07 8.02 -29.25
CA ALA A 178 31.33 8.61 -30.37
C ALA A 178 30.27 9.62 -29.96
N LEU A 179 29.78 9.57 -28.72
CA LEU A 179 28.77 10.51 -28.20
C LEU A 179 29.38 11.88 -27.84
N LYS A 180 30.69 11.96 -27.55
CA LYS A 180 31.35 13.24 -27.27
C LYS A 180 31.36 14.19 -28.46
N ASP A 181 31.30 13.66 -29.68
CA ASP A 181 31.30 14.47 -30.90
C ASP A 181 29.93 14.95 -31.34
N MET A 182 28.86 14.39 -30.76
CA MET A 182 27.47 14.78 -31.06
C MET A 182 26.99 16.03 -30.29
N PHE A 183 27.74 16.48 -29.29
CA PHE A 183 27.38 17.63 -28.44
C PHE A 183 28.33 18.84 -28.58
N LYS A 184 29.03 18.93 -29.71
CA LYS A 184 29.82 20.13 -30.05
C LYS A 184 29.09 21.08 -30.99
#